data_264c0d32e9a86a685f2cbea8c69cd20f
#
_entry.id   264c0d32e9a86a685f2cbea8c69cd20f
#
_cell.length_a   1.000
_cell.length_b   1.000
_cell.length_c   1.000
_cell.angle_alpha   90.00
_cell.angle_beta   90.00
_cell.angle_gamma   90.00
#
_symmetry.space_group_name_H-M   'P 1'
#
loop_
_entity.id
_entity.type
_entity.pdbx_description
1 polymer ?
#
loop_
_entity_poly.entity_id
_entity_poly.type
_entity_poly.pdbx_seq_one_letter_code
_entity_poly.pdbx_strand_id
1 'polypeptide(L)'
;MKKILKAFSLLIVTLAGIGVVFLLLFAIFFKINDPRDDISAFVGYLTDRELEITGDFSIKMYPSLAVEVGRITLSNTGEYGTGSFLNINHAAVTINLLQLLRSGPMSVDIVLEDFEGFFDLGPSGRTNWDDFVSSHTNITGNVRGNIALQGSGQTFSDVIADFDGLVSLELSDGVWHGIDMWHEFRKARASYKRESPPEINNYRYTEIDSMRLEGVVNDGVLTSNYFILESALFDVSGSGEVNLVDYGIDYSVTAKLKSLLLIENDLSVDEKIDFVNEQFPVRIKGFINSPFFRPDIEEIFRLEVDKTIQRRAQFLEKNLQKRSFNNLTPPQ
;
A
#
# COMPACT_ATOMS: atom_id res chain seq x y z
N MET A 1 -16.95 -7.74 15.99
CA MET A 1 -16.35 -7.57 14.66
C MET A 1 -15.31 -6.45 14.59
N LYS A 2 -15.47 -5.27 15.21
CA LYS A 2 -14.48 -4.17 15.17
C LYS A 2 -13.13 -4.43 15.86
N LYS A 3 -13.00 -5.45 16.73
CA LYS A 3 -11.76 -5.79 17.44
C LYS A 3 -10.82 -6.73 16.68
N ILE A 4 -11.33 -7.50 15.73
CA ILE A 4 -10.57 -8.50 14.96
C ILE A 4 -9.81 -7.82 13.81
N LEU A 5 -10.35 -6.75 13.24
CA LEU A 5 -9.74 -6.00 12.15
C LEU A 5 -8.52 -5.17 12.58
N LYS A 6 -8.44 -4.80 13.87
CA LYS A 6 -7.29 -4.05 14.42
C LYS A 6 -5.99 -4.85 14.52
N ALA A 7 -6.06 -6.15 14.34
CA ALA A 7 -4.89 -7.03 14.46
C ALA A 7 -4.00 -7.08 13.22
N PHE A 8 -4.39 -6.47 12.14
CA PHE A 8 -4.12 -6.97 10.81
C PHE A 8 -2.86 -6.46 10.07
N SER A 9 -2.63 -5.20 9.84
CA SER A 9 -1.38 -4.72 9.24
C SER A 9 -0.25 -4.72 10.25
N LEU A 10 -0.66 -4.62 11.52
CA LEU A 10 0.24 -4.73 12.63
C LEU A 10 0.85 -6.12 12.76
N LEU A 11 0.07 -7.10 12.40
CA LEU A 11 0.43 -8.50 12.55
C LEU A 11 1.64 -8.86 11.70
N ILE A 12 1.84 -8.25 10.52
CA ILE A 12 3.03 -8.55 9.70
C ILE A 12 4.29 -8.03 10.34
N VAL A 13 4.28 -6.75 10.68
CA VAL A 13 5.42 -6.10 11.31
C VAL A 13 5.54 -6.58 12.75
N THR A 14 4.41 -6.80 13.44
CA THR A 14 4.43 -7.25 14.83
C THR A 14 4.62 -8.75 14.97
N LEU A 15 4.08 -9.61 14.12
CA LEU A 15 4.34 -11.07 14.21
C LEU A 15 5.75 -11.42 13.78
N ALA A 16 6.27 -10.81 12.72
CA ALA A 16 7.69 -10.92 12.42
C ALA A 16 8.53 -10.33 13.58
N GLY A 17 8.18 -9.15 14.09
CA GLY A 17 8.89 -8.52 15.20
C GLY A 17 8.67 -9.21 16.56
N ILE A 18 7.44 -9.54 16.95
CA ILE A 18 7.16 -10.22 18.24
C ILE A 18 7.62 -11.66 18.21
N GLY A 19 7.43 -12.39 17.12
CA GLY A 19 7.98 -13.73 16.97
C GLY A 19 9.49 -13.72 17.12
N VAL A 20 10.17 -12.82 16.46
CA VAL A 20 11.61 -12.62 16.58
C VAL A 20 11.99 -12.20 18.02
N VAL A 21 11.30 -11.25 18.63
CA VAL A 21 11.58 -10.80 20.02
C VAL A 21 11.31 -11.90 21.04
N PHE A 22 10.23 -12.65 20.92
CA PHE A 22 9.93 -13.76 21.82
C PHE A 22 10.95 -14.90 21.68
N LEU A 23 11.39 -15.18 20.47
CA LEU A 23 12.43 -16.18 20.16
C LEU A 23 13.80 -15.76 20.66
N LEU A 24 14.08 -14.47 20.66
CA LEU A 24 15.32 -13.93 21.20
C LEU A 24 15.37 -13.99 22.72
N LEU A 25 14.26 -13.66 23.39
CA LEU A 25 14.15 -13.87 24.83
C LEU A 25 14.32 -15.33 25.19
N PHE A 26 13.77 -16.24 24.37
CA PHE A 26 13.93 -17.68 24.54
C PHE A 26 15.39 -18.13 24.33
N ALA A 27 16.06 -17.67 23.26
CA ALA A 27 17.46 -17.95 22.96
C ALA A 27 18.42 -17.44 24.07
N ILE A 28 18.11 -16.27 24.65
CA ILE A 28 18.85 -15.69 25.80
C ILE A 28 18.71 -16.58 27.04
N PHE A 29 17.51 -17.07 27.34
CA PHE A 29 17.27 -17.91 28.50
C PHE A 29 17.97 -19.28 28.42
N PHE A 30 18.12 -19.84 27.23
CA PHE A 30 18.63 -21.19 27.01
C PHE A 30 20.11 -21.30 26.61
N LYS A 31 20.89 -20.20 26.56
CA LYS A 31 22.30 -20.19 26.17
C LYS A 31 22.63 -20.91 24.88
N ILE A 32 21.83 -20.70 23.85
CA ILE A 32 21.95 -21.36 22.56
C ILE A 32 23.05 -20.67 21.74
N ASN A 33 24.03 -21.46 21.23
CA ASN A 33 25.14 -20.91 20.45
C ASN A 33 24.70 -20.42 19.05
N ASP A 34 23.68 -21.05 18.45
CA ASP A 34 23.05 -20.61 17.22
C ASP A 34 21.54 -20.88 17.32
N PRO A 35 20.69 -19.85 17.49
CA PRO A 35 19.26 -20.03 17.72
C PRO A 35 18.44 -20.22 16.44
N ARG A 36 19.04 -20.29 15.25
CA ARG A 36 18.33 -20.35 13.96
C ARG A 36 17.39 -21.54 13.86
N ASP A 37 17.88 -22.72 14.22
CA ASP A 37 17.08 -23.96 14.16
C ASP A 37 15.91 -23.92 15.13
N ASP A 38 16.10 -23.40 16.34
CA ASP A 38 15.02 -23.27 17.33
C ASP A 38 13.98 -22.24 16.91
N ILE A 39 14.43 -21.12 16.30
CA ILE A 39 13.59 -20.09 15.71
C ILE A 39 12.76 -20.70 14.58
N SER A 40 13.41 -21.43 13.66
CA SER A 40 12.74 -22.09 12.56
C SER A 40 11.72 -23.12 13.03
N ALA A 41 12.06 -23.95 14.01
CA ALA A 41 11.15 -24.92 14.59
C ALA A 41 9.93 -24.27 15.27
N PHE A 42 10.16 -23.16 16.00
CA PHE A 42 9.08 -22.44 16.68
C PHE A 42 8.12 -21.76 15.70
N VAL A 43 8.66 -21.08 14.65
CA VAL A 43 7.83 -20.50 13.60
C VAL A 43 7.06 -21.56 12.86
N GLY A 44 7.69 -22.71 12.56
CA GLY A 44 7.03 -23.87 11.95
C GLY A 44 5.86 -24.36 12.78
N TYR A 45 6.04 -24.48 14.11
CA TYR A 45 4.97 -24.88 15.02
C TYR A 45 3.79 -23.88 15.07
N LEU A 46 4.07 -22.58 14.99
CA LEU A 46 3.03 -21.53 15.09
C LEU A 46 2.29 -21.32 13.78
N THR A 47 2.97 -21.45 12.65
CA THR A 47 2.46 -20.99 11.34
C THR A 47 2.23 -22.12 10.33
N ASP A 48 2.66 -23.34 10.65
CA ASP A 48 2.67 -24.47 9.72
C ASP A 48 3.50 -24.16 8.43
N ARG A 49 4.53 -23.33 8.57
CA ARG A 49 5.42 -22.87 7.50
C ARG A 49 6.86 -23.14 7.86
N GLU A 50 7.67 -23.51 6.89
CA GLU A 50 9.10 -23.66 7.08
C GLU A 50 9.78 -22.27 7.01
N LEU A 51 10.54 -21.95 8.06
CA LEU A 51 11.39 -20.76 8.12
C LEU A 51 12.83 -21.17 7.89
N GLU A 52 13.45 -20.61 6.87
CA GLU A 52 14.87 -20.74 6.60
C GLU A 52 15.57 -19.42 6.87
N ILE A 53 16.60 -19.43 7.72
CA ILE A 53 17.45 -18.28 8.02
C ILE A 53 18.83 -18.55 7.46
N THR A 54 19.19 -17.83 6.39
CA THR A 54 20.51 -17.93 5.74
C THR A 54 21.23 -16.58 5.80
N GLY A 55 22.57 -16.60 5.77
CA GLY A 55 23.37 -15.39 5.85
C GLY A 55 23.72 -15.00 7.27
N ASP A 56 24.06 -13.74 7.46
CA ASP A 56 24.54 -13.22 8.74
C ASP A 56 23.40 -13.16 9.75
N PHE A 57 23.70 -13.57 10.97
CA PHE A 57 22.77 -13.49 12.09
C PHE A 57 23.49 -12.91 13.29
N SER A 58 23.00 -11.80 13.80
CA SER A 58 23.60 -11.14 14.96
C SER A 58 22.57 -10.77 16.01
N ILE A 59 22.94 -10.98 17.27
CA ILE A 59 22.15 -10.53 18.42
C ILE A 59 23.05 -9.65 19.30
N LYS A 60 22.61 -8.43 19.54
CA LYS A 60 23.23 -7.50 20.49
C LYS A 60 22.25 -7.28 21.64
N MET A 61 22.71 -7.44 22.88
CA MET A 61 21.83 -7.44 24.05
C MET A 61 21.96 -6.19 24.95
N TYR A 62 22.92 -5.33 24.73
CA TYR A 62 23.16 -4.15 25.54
C TYR A 62 23.74 -3.00 24.72
N PRO A 63 23.26 -1.78 24.88
CA PRO A 63 22.18 -1.30 25.76
C PRO A 63 20.77 -1.61 25.28
N SER A 64 20.60 -2.02 24.03
CA SER A 64 19.34 -2.40 23.38
C SER A 64 19.41 -3.84 22.91
N LEU A 65 18.28 -4.53 22.89
CA LEU A 65 18.16 -5.81 22.20
C LEU A 65 18.02 -5.53 20.70
N ALA A 66 19.05 -5.81 19.94
CA ALA A 66 19.03 -5.70 18.50
C ALA A 66 19.25 -7.07 17.87
N VAL A 67 18.40 -7.40 16.92
CA VAL A 67 18.50 -8.60 16.08
C VAL A 67 18.61 -8.17 14.65
N GLU A 68 19.60 -8.68 14.01
CA GLU A 68 19.87 -8.43 12.62
C GLU A 68 20.04 -9.76 11.92
N VAL A 69 19.29 -9.95 10.86
CA VAL A 69 19.23 -11.20 10.09
C VAL A 69 19.47 -10.87 8.63
N GLY A 70 20.36 -11.61 7.98
CA GLY A 70 20.65 -11.48 6.58
C GLY A 70 19.45 -11.92 5.74
N ARG A 71 19.42 -13.18 5.32
CA ARG A 71 18.30 -13.66 4.50
C ARG A 71 17.33 -14.52 5.28
N ILE A 72 16.04 -14.22 5.12
CA ILE A 72 14.93 -14.99 5.67
C ILE A 72 14.05 -15.45 4.50
N THR A 73 13.71 -16.74 4.49
CA THR A 73 12.72 -17.32 3.58
C THR A 73 11.65 -18.02 4.40
N LEU A 74 10.40 -17.66 4.20
CA LEU A 74 9.25 -18.32 4.79
C LEU A 74 8.46 -19.03 3.69
N SER A 75 8.22 -20.33 3.84
CA SER A 75 7.51 -21.14 2.85
C SER A 75 6.02 -20.86 2.82
N ASN A 76 5.36 -21.23 1.74
CA ASN A 76 3.92 -21.38 1.71
C ASN A 76 3.46 -22.59 2.54
N THR A 77 2.18 -22.64 2.92
CA THR A 77 1.54 -23.87 3.38
C THR A 77 1.15 -24.74 2.18
N GLY A 78 0.95 -26.04 2.40
CA GLY A 78 0.65 -26.98 1.31
C GLY A 78 -0.60 -26.66 0.48
N GLU A 79 -1.52 -25.85 1.01
CA GLU A 79 -2.73 -25.39 0.29
C GLU A 79 -2.42 -24.38 -0.83
N TYR A 80 -1.32 -23.64 -0.72
CA TYR A 80 -0.89 -22.60 -1.64
C TYR A 80 0.33 -23.00 -2.50
N GLY A 81 0.71 -24.29 -2.47
CA GLY A 81 1.83 -24.81 -3.22
C GLY A 81 3.15 -24.84 -2.45
N THR A 82 4.24 -25.19 -3.14
CA THR A 82 5.56 -25.44 -2.52
C THR A 82 6.53 -24.26 -2.61
N GLY A 83 6.07 -23.09 -3.07
CA GLY A 83 6.91 -21.90 -3.23
C GLY A 83 7.16 -21.16 -1.92
N SER A 84 7.94 -20.09 -2.01
CA SER A 84 8.11 -19.13 -0.93
C SER A 84 6.81 -18.32 -0.75
N PHE A 85 6.49 -18.00 0.50
CA PHE A 85 5.48 -17.02 0.84
C PHE A 85 6.10 -15.63 1.01
N LEU A 86 7.26 -15.57 1.68
CA LEU A 86 7.95 -14.33 1.97
C LEU A 86 9.46 -14.55 1.93
N ASN A 87 10.16 -13.69 1.22
CA ASN A 87 11.61 -13.58 1.24
C ASN A 87 12.00 -12.20 1.75
N ILE A 88 12.99 -12.10 2.64
CA ILE A 88 13.53 -10.84 3.13
C ILE A 88 15.03 -10.92 3.01
N ASN A 89 15.67 -9.97 2.32
CA ASN A 89 17.11 -9.96 2.16
C ASN A 89 17.86 -9.43 3.38
N HIS A 90 17.24 -8.48 4.09
CA HIS A 90 17.79 -7.98 5.35
C HIS A 90 16.64 -7.55 6.27
N ALA A 91 16.68 -8.01 7.52
CA ALA A 91 15.75 -7.62 8.56
C ALA A 91 16.51 -7.22 9.81
N ALA A 92 16.16 -6.08 10.40
CA ALA A 92 16.68 -5.64 11.67
C ALA A 92 15.53 -5.17 12.57
N VAL A 93 15.56 -5.61 13.84
CA VAL A 93 14.64 -5.15 14.87
C VAL A 93 15.43 -4.77 16.12
N THR A 94 15.21 -3.57 16.60
CA THR A 94 15.86 -3.07 17.82
C THR A 94 14.82 -2.67 18.86
N ILE A 95 15.01 -3.12 20.10
CA ILE A 95 14.14 -2.79 21.25
C ILE A 95 14.99 -2.25 22.38
N ASN A 96 14.60 -1.12 22.96
CA ASN A 96 15.29 -0.53 24.08
C ASN A 96 14.93 -1.21 25.41
N LEU A 97 15.78 -2.16 25.84
CA LEU A 97 15.57 -2.92 27.06
C LEU A 97 15.68 -2.08 28.36
N LEU A 98 16.49 -1.02 28.39
CA LEU A 98 16.65 -0.19 29.58
C LEU A 98 15.37 0.58 29.92
N GLN A 99 14.64 1.02 28.92
CA GLN A 99 13.33 1.65 29.11
C GLN A 99 12.31 0.65 29.65
N LEU A 100 12.29 -0.57 29.08
CA LEU A 100 11.40 -1.64 29.52
C LEU A 100 11.63 -2.02 30.97
N LEU A 101 12.90 -2.15 31.42
CA LEU A 101 13.27 -2.45 32.79
C LEU A 101 12.92 -1.33 33.80
N ARG A 102 12.78 -0.09 33.33
CA ARG A 102 12.39 1.07 34.13
C ARG A 102 10.89 1.37 34.08
N SER A 103 10.06 0.46 33.54
CA SER A 103 8.65 0.68 33.32
C SER A 103 8.37 1.93 32.44
N GLY A 104 9.31 2.28 31.57
CA GLY A 104 9.18 3.32 30.57
C GLY A 104 8.48 2.82 29.31
N PRO A 105 8.22 3.69 28.34
CA PRO A 105 7.67 3.28 27.05
C PRO A 105 8.63 2.34 26.32
N MET A 106 8.09 1.34 25.64
CA MET A 106 8.86 0.47 24.75
C MET A 106 9.23 1.28 23.49
N SER A 107 10.50 1.29 23.11
CA SER A 107 10.95 1.85 21.83
C SER A 107 11.33 0.71 20.89
N VAL A 108 10.85 0.76 19.67
CA VAL A 108 11.03 -0.28 18.65
C VAL A 108 11.47 0.37 17.36
N ASP A 109 12.57 -0.12 16.77
CA ASP A 109 13.00 0.22 15.42
C ASP A 109 12.90 -1.03 14.55
N ILE A 110 12.34 -0.91 13.36
CA ILE A 110 12.12 -2.00 12.42
C ILE A 110 12.67 -1.58 11.07
N VAL A 111 13.50 -2.43 10.49
CA VAL A 111 14.01 -2.27 9.13
C VAL A 111 13.79 -3.58 8.39
N LEU A 112 13.12 -3.52 7.25
CA LEU A 112 12.98 -4.62 6.30
C LEU A 112 13.45 -4.09 4.95
N GLU A 113 14.51 -4.70 4.42
CA GLU A 113 15.08 -4.31 3.13
C GLU A 113 14.90 -5.43 2.11
N ASP A 114 14.51 -5.04 0.91
CA ASP A 114 14.32 -5.93 -0.23
C ASP A 114 13.48 -7.16 0.13
N PHE A 115 12.34 -6.93 0.76
CA PHE A 115 11.40 -8.02 0.97
C PHE A 115 10.56 -8.28 -0.29
N GLU A 116 10.20 -9.55 -0.50
CA GLU A 116 9.33 -10.01 -1.58
C GLU A 116 8.31 -11.00 -1.02
N GLY A 117 7.04 -10.67 -1.15
CA GLY A 117 5.91 -11.53 -0.74
C GLY A 117 5.14 -12.03 -1.95
N PHE A 118 4.78 -13.32 -1.94
CA PHE A 118 4.00 -13.97 -2.99
C PHE A 118 2.61 -14.29 -2.45
N PHE A 119 1.62 -13.52 -2.89
CA PHE A 119 0.25 -13.61 -2.41
C PHE A 119 -0.60 -14.39 -3.40
N ASP A 120 -0.91 -15.62 -3.05
CA ASP A 120 -1.61 -16.59 -3.88
C ASP A 120 -3.03 -16.87 -3.36
N LEU A 121 -3.95 -17.13 -4.28
CA LEU A 121 -5.32 -17.52 -3.94
C LEU A 121 -5.39 -19.03 -3.71
N GLY A 122 -5.85 -19.44 -2.53
CA GLY A 122 -6.04 -20.83 -2.18
C GLY A 122 -7.38 -21.40 -2.63
N PRO A 123 -7.59 -22.73 -2.48
CA PRO A 123 -8.83 -23.41 -2.84
C PRO A 123 -10.05 -22.91 -2.06
N SER A 124 -9.83 -22.36 -0.88
CA SER A 124 -10.89 -21.76 -0.03
C SER A 124 -11.40 -20.41 -0.55
N GLY A 125 -10.76 -19.83 -1.57
CA GLY A 125 -11.01 -18.47 -2.03
C GLY A 125 -10.39 -17.38 -1.15
N ARG A 126 -9.51 -17.77 -0.22
CA ARG A 126 -8.69 -16.84 0.59
C ARG A 126 -7.28 -16.81 0.06
N THR A 127 -6.58 -15.70 0.28
CA THR A 127 -5.16 -15.64 -0.05
C THR A 127 -4.32 -16.24 1.09
N ASN A 128 -3.12 -16.74 0.76
CA ASN A 128 -2.15 -17.20 1.75
C ASN A 128 -1.75 -16.10 2.75
N TRP A 129 -1.86 -14.85 2.31
CA TRP A 129 -1.69 -13.67 3.12
C TRP A 129 -2.86 -13.50 4.11
N ASP A 130 -4.09 -13.58 3.63
CA ASP A 130 -5.29 -13.47 4.46
C ASP A 130 -5.36 -14.56 5.53
N ASP A 131 -4.86 -15.75 5.24
CA ASP A 131 -4.76 -16.83 6.22
C ASP A 131 -3.64 -16.57 7.25
N PHE A 132 -2.49 -16.09 6.79
CA PHE A 132 -1.34 -15.81 7.66
C PHE A 132 -1.65 -14.73 8.71
N VAL A 133 -2.36 -13.70 8.31
CA VAL A 133 -2.65 -12.53 9.15
C VAL A 133 -4.12 -12.42 9.56
N SER A 134 -4.94 -13.41 9.26
CA SER A 134 -6.38 -13.47 9.56
C SER A 134 -7.17 -12.28 8.98
N SER A 135 -6.92 -11.88 7.72
CA SER A 135 -7.56 -10.78 7.00
C SER A 135 -8.47 -11.17 5.88
N HIS A 136 -8.84 -10.13 5.16
CA HIS A 136 -9.67 -10.22 3.97
C HIS A 136 -9.30 -9.08 3.01
N THR A 137 -8.01 -8.99 2.67
CA THR A 137 -7.55 -7.99 1.68
C THR A 137 -7.95 -8.39 0.28
N ASN A 138 -8.04 -9.69 0.03
CA ASN A 138 -8.39 -10.27 -1.26
C ASN A 138 -7.49 -9.79 -2.42
N ILE A 139 -6.22 -9.48 -2.12
CA ILE A 139 -5.24 -9.08 -3.12
C ILE A 139 -4.26 -10.22 -3.32
N THR A 140 -4.09 -10.65 -4.57
CA THR A 140 -3.03 -11.57 -5.00
C THR A 140 -1.97 -10.83 -5.80
N GLY A 141 -0.78 -11.44 -5.96
CA GLY A 141 0.32 -10.88 -6.73
C GLY A 141 1.65 -10.88 -5.96
N ASN A 142 2.67 -10.28 -6.56
CA ASN A 142 4.00 -10.19 -5.99
C ASN A 142 4.21 -8.81 -5.37
N VAL A 143 4.43 -8.75 -4.06
CA VAL A 143 4.69 -7.50 -3.33
C VAL A 143 6.16 -7.41 -3.00
N ARG A 144 6.81 -6.33 -3.36
CA ARG A 144 8.20 -6.00 -3.00
C ARG A 144 8.25 -4.69 -2.25
N GLY A 145 9.28 -4.51 -1.44
CA GLY A 145 9.44 -3.21 -0.82
C GLY A 145 10.53 -3.10 0.23
N ASN A 146 10.52 -1.91 0.82
CA ASN A 146 11.39 -1.53 1.92
C ASN A 146 10.55 -0.81 2.98
N ILE A 147 10.80 -1.14 4.22
CA ILE A 147 10.13 -0.55 5.37
C ILE A 147 11.18 -0.19 6.41
N ALA A 148 11.19 1.06 6.86
CA ALA A 148 12.00 1.52 7.97
C ALA A 148 11.14 2.36 8.89
N LEU A 149 10.79 1.84 10.06
CA LEU A 149 9.89 2.45 11.03
C LEU A 149 10.50 2.46 12.41
N GLN A 150 10.26 3.53 13.15
CA GLN A 150 10.60 3.64 14.57
C GLN A 150 9.40 4.18 15.34
N GLY A 151 9.22 3.73 16.56
CA GLY A 151 8.14 4.23 17.41
C GLY A 151 8.31 3.82 18.86
N SER A 152 7.54 4.45 19.73
CA SER A 152 7.56 4.18 21.16
C SER A 152 6.16 4.19 21.77
N GLY A 153 5.92 3.40 22.82
CA GLY A 153 4.62 3.35 23.46
C GLY A 153 4.57 2.42 24.67
N GLN A 154 3.50 2.47 25.43
CA GLN A 154 3.26 1.57 26.55
C GLN A 154 2.68 0.23 26.07
N THR A 155 1.97 0.23 24.98
CA THR A 155 1.39 -0.93 24.31
C THR A 155 1.83 -0.97 22.86
N PHE A 156 1.65 -2.11 22.21
CA PHE A 156 1.93 -2.20 20.76
C PHE A 156 1.08 -1.23 19.92
N SER A 157 -0.17 -1.02 20.33
CA SER A 157 -1.04 -0.05 19.64
C SER A 157 -0.51 1.37 19.74
N ASP A 158 0.10 1.72 20.90
CA ASP A 158 0.73 3.04 21.09
C ASP A 158 1.98 3.17 20.22
N VAL A 159 2.80 2.10 20.15
CA VAL A 159 4.01 2.08 19.28
C VAL A 159 3.66 2.33 17.83
N ILE A 160 2.54 1.76 17.35
CA ILE A 160 2.13 1.97 15.97
C ILE A 160 1.59 3.37 15.75
N ALA A 161 0.83 3.88 16.73
CA ALA A 161 0.33 5.24 16.70
C ALA A 161 1.46 6.29 16.73
N ASP A 162 2.66 5.87 17.17
CA ASP A 162 3.87 6.69 17.25
C ASP A 162 4.91 6.31 16.16
N PHE A 163 4.53 5.50 15.17
CA PHE A 163 5.48 5.16 14.10
C PHE A 163 5.80 6.37 13.23
N ASP A 164 7.11 6.59 13.09
CA ASP A 164 7.72 7.48 12.12
C ASP A 164 8.62 6.69 11.18
N GLY A 165 8.72 7.10 9.91
CA GLY A 165 9.66 6.45 9.01
C GLY A 165 9.28 6.49 7.53
N LEU A 166 9.76 5.50 6.79
CA LEU A 166 9.63 5.42 5.34
C LEU A 166 9.08 4.06 4.93
N VAL A 167 8.20 4.09 3.94
CA VAL A 167 7.62 2.90 3.31
C VAL A 167 7.68 3.04 1.80
N SER A 168 8.16 2.00 1.12
CA SER A 168 8.13 1.86 -0.33
C SER A 168 7.63 0.46 -0.67
N LEU A 169 6.52 0.39 -1.41
CA LEU A 169 5.87 -0.85 -1.81
C LEU A 169 5.62 -0.88 -3.30
N GLU A 170 5.84 -2.02 -3.92
CA GLU A 170 5.48 -2.34 -5.30
C GLU A 170 4.73 -3.66 -5.32
N LEU A 171 3.56 -3.66 -5.98
CA LEU A 171 2.81 -4.87 -6.32
C LEU A 171 2.93 -5.07 -7.82
N SER A 172 3.24 -6.28 -8.27
CA SER A 172 3.24 -6.69 -9.66
C SER A 172 2.37 -7.94 -9.88
N ASP A 173 1.84 -8.07 -11.09
CA ASP A 173 0.99 -9.20 -11.48
C ASP A 173 -0.17 -9.42 -10.49
N GLY A 174 -0.77 -8.34 -10.05
CA GLY A 174 -1.76 -8.34 -8.99
C GLY A 174 -3.19 -8.52 -9.49
N VAL A 175 -4.05 -9.06 -8.61
CA VAL A 175 -5.50 -9.06 -8.80
C VAL A 175 -6.17 -8.64 -7.50
N TRP A 176 -7.00 -7.59 -7.56
CA TRP A 176 -7.86 -7.21 -6.45
C TRP A 176 -9.21 -7.87 -6.61
N HIS A 177 -9.44 -8.94 -5.87
CA HIS A 177 -10.68 -9.71 -5.92
C HIS A 177 -11.81 -9.01 -5.16
N GLY A 178 -13.01 -9.03 -5.74
CA GLY A 178 -14.20 -8.43 -5.15
C GLY A 178 -14.42 -6.96 -5.49
N ILE A 179 -13.46 -6.29 -6.14
CA ILE A 179 -13.55 -4.88 -6.51
C ILE A 179 -13.28 -4.71 -8.01
N ASP A 180 -14.24 -4.17 -8.72
CA ASP A 180 -14.09 -3.67 -10.09
C ASP A 180 -13.87 -2.16 -10.01
N MET A 181 -12.60 -1.74 -9.97
CA MET A 181 -12.23 -0.31 -9.86
C MET A 181 -12.76 0.49 -11.05
N TRP A 182 -12.75 -0.09 -12.24
CA TRP A 182 -13.23 0.61 -13.42
C TRP A 182 -14.73 0.93 -13.33
N HIS A 183 -15.51 -0.04 -12.89
CA HIS A 183 -16.94 0.17 -12.61
C HIS A 183 -17.14 1.24 -11.52
N GLU A 184 -16.37 1.21 -10.44
CA GLU A 184 -16.50 2.19 -9.36
C GLU A 184 -16.09 3.61 -9.79
N PHE A 185 -15.08 3.76 -10.66
CA PHE A 185 -14.75 5.06 -11.27
C PHE A 185 -15.89 5.61 -12.15
N ARG A 186 -16.46 4.77 -13.02
CA ARG A 186 -17.61 5.16 -13.85
C ARG A 186 -18.83 5.52 -13.01
N LYS A 187 -19.08 4.78 -11.96
CA LYS A 187 -20.17 5.04 -11.02
C LYS A 187 -19.97 6.36 -10.25
N ALA A 188 -18.75 6.65 -9.81
CA ALA A 188 -18.42 7.93 -9.18
C ALA A 188 -18.66 9.11 -10.14
N ARG A 189 -18.22 8.99 -11.40
CA ARG A 189 -18.48 9.98 -12.45
C ARG A 189 -19.98 10.15 -12.71
N ALA A 190 -20.72 9.07 -12.91
CA ALA A 190 -22.16 9.11 -13.17
C ALA A 190 -22.92 9.82 -12.02
N SER A 191 -22.53 9.58 -10.77
CA SER A 191 -23.05 10.27 -9.60
C SER A 191 -22.81 11.78 -9.68
N TYR A 192 -21.62 12.23 -10.09
CA TYR A 192 -21.30 13.64 -10.26
C TYR A 192 -22.11 14.30 -11.38
N LYS A 193 -22.19 13.62 -12.54
CA LYS A 193 -22.92 14.10 -13.73
C LYS A 193 -24.45 13.96 -13.62
N ARG A 194 -24.94 13.31 -12.56
CA ARG A 194 -26.38 12.95 -12.36
C ARG A 194 -26.91 12.05 -13.46
N GLU A 195 -26.08 11.16 -13.93
CA GLU A 195 -26.41 10.12 -14.91
C GLU A 195 -26.78 8.81 -14.20
N SER A 196 -27.37 7.88 -14.95
CA SER A 196 -27.61 6.52 -14.45
C SER A 196 -26.28 5.80 -14.22
N PRO A 197 -26.15 5.03 -13.13
CA PRO A 197 -24.93 4.25 -12.90
C PRO A 197 -24.72 3.23 -14.03
N PRO A 198 -23.48 2.87 -14.35
CA PRO A 198 -23.19 1.83 -15.32
C PRO A 198 -23.77 0.48 -14.90
N GLU A 199 -24.05 -0.40 -15.86
CA GLU A 199 -24.49 -1.75 -15.56
C GLU A 199 -23.43 -2.51 -14.75
N ILE A 200 -23.89 -3.36 -13.81
CA ILE A 200 -23.01 -4.14 -12.95
C ILE A 200 -22.45 -5.30 -13.77
N ASN A 201 -21.12 -5.37 -13.86
CA ASN A 201 -20.45 -6.56 -14.39
C ASN A 201 -20.50 -7.70 -13.35
N ASN A 202 -20.69 -8.93 -13.83
CA ASN A 202 -20.72 -10.12 -12.97
C ASN A 202 -19.34 -10.49 -12.40
N TYR A 203 -18.26 -10.01 -13.03
CA TYR A 203 -16.88 -10.26 -12.59
C TYR A 203 -16.38 -9.07 -11.79
N ARG A 204 -16.29 -9.24 -10.47
CA ARG A 204 -15.77 -8.20 -9.57
C ARG A 204 -14.30 -8.48 -9.28
N TYR A 205 -13.42 -8.01 -10.12
CA TYR A 205 -11.98 -7.99 -9.86
C TYR A 205 -11.32 -6.89 -10.68
N THR A 206 -10.14 -6.48 -10.25
CA THR A 206 -9.28 -5.55 -10.97
C THR A 206 -7.93 -6.21 -11.16
N GLU A 207 -7.53 -6.41 -12.42
CA GLU A 207 -6.17 -6.81 -12.76
C GLU A 207 -5.24 -5.60 -12.63
N ILE A 208 -4.09 -5.81 -12.00
CA ILE A 208 -3.09 -4.78 -11.70
C ILE A 208 -1.76 -5.26 -12.29
N ASP A 209 -1.30 -4.61 -13.36
CA ASP A 209 0.01 -4.90 -13.95
C ASP A 209 1.11 -4.47 -12.98
N SER A 210 1.00 -3.25 -12.47
CA SER A 210 1.87 -2.74 -11.41
C SER A 210 1.15 -1.73 -10.51
N MET A 211 1.53 -1.70 -9.23
CA MET A 211 1.12 -0.65 -8.30
C MET A 211 2.34 -0.24 -7.47
N ARG A 212 2.58 1.05 -7.35
CA ARG A 212 3.67 1.62 -6.55
C ARG A 212 3.12 2.62 -5.56
N LEU A 213 3.62 2.52 -4.34
CA LEU A 213 3.31 3.42 -3.24
C LEU A 213 4.59 3.75 -2.51
N GLU A 214 4.91 5.04 -2.43
CA GLU A 214 6.01 5.56 -1.63
C GLU A 214 5.46 6.62 -0.68
N GLY A 215 5.87 6.58 0.57
CA GLY A 215 5.36 7.51 1.55
C GLY A 215 6.21 7.62 2.81
N VAL A 216 5.89 8.65 3.57
CA VAL A 216 6.45 8.93 4.88
C VAL A 216 5.39 8.61 5.92
N VAL A 217 5.79 7.92 6.97
CA VAL A 217 4.95 7.68 8.14
C VAL A 217 5.29 8.72 9.19
N ASN A 218 4.27 9.39 9.71
CA ASN A 218 4.38 10.30 10.85
C ASN A 218 3.21 10.03 11.80
N ASP A 219 3.49 9.84 13.08
CA ASP A 219 2.47 9.53 14.09
C ASP A 219 1.51 8.42 13.65
N GLY A 220 2.05 7.32 13.09
CA GLY A 220 1.27 6.17 12.62
C GLY A 220 0.40 6.42 11.39
N VAL A 221 0.57 7.53 10.69
CA VAL A 221 -0.12 7.84 9.43
C VAL A 221 0.88 7.84 8.28
N LEU A 222 0.71 6.92 7.35
CA LEU A 222 1.46 6.87 6.10
C LEU A 222 0.86 7.88 5.12
N THR A 223 1.58 8.95 4.84
CA THR A 223 1.23 9.92 3.81
C THR A 223 2.01 9.61 2.54
N SER A 224 1.30 9.33 1.46
CA SER A 224 1.87 9.03 0.14
C SER A 224 1.57 10.15 -0.83
N ASN A 225 2.62 10.80 -1.32
CA ASN A 225 2.53 11.78 -2.41
C ASN A 225 2.71 11.14 -3.79
N TYR A 226 3.06 9.85 -3.81
CA TYR A 226 3.31 9.08 -5.01
C TYR A 226 2.60 7.73 -4.91
N PHE A 227 1.43 7.66 -5.52
CA PHE A 227 0.67 6.44 -5.74
C PHE A 227 0.39 6.31 -7.22
N ILE A 228 0.82 5.21 -7.82
CA ILE A 228 0.53 4.85 -9.21
C ILE A 228 0.05 3.41 -9.24
N LEU A 229 -1.03 3.18 -9.99
CA LEU A 229 -1.51 1.85 -10.34
C LEU A 229 -1.69 1.80 -11.85
N GLU A 230 -1.10 0.79 -12.47
CA GLU A 230 -1.22 0.50 -13.88
C GLU A 230 -2.00 -0.80 -14.07
N SER A 231 -2.96 -0.78 -14.98
CA SER A 231 -3.68 -1.96 -15.44
C SER A 231 -3.69 -1.99 -16.97
N ALA A 232 -4.08 -3.09 -17.57
CA ALA A 232 -4.23 -3.18 -19.03
C ALA A 232 -5.21 -2.13 -19.59
N LEU A 233 -6.18 -1.71 -18.78
CA LEU A 233 -7.29 -0.87 -19.20
C LEU A 233 -7.10 0.61 -18.87
N PHE A 234 -6.60 0.92 -17.67
CA PHE A 234 -6.50 2.29 -17.15
C PHE A 234 -5.27 2.46 -16.26
N ASP A 235 -4.83 3.70 -16.14
CA ASP A 235 -3.85 4.13 -15.16
C ASP A 235 -4.53 4.94 -14.07
N VAL A 236 -4.09 4.77 -12.84
CA VAL A 236 -4.50 5.57 -11.69
C VAL A 236 -3.27 6.22 -11.08
N SER A 237 -3.36 7.50 -10.79
CA SER A 237 -2.31 8.21 -10.05
C SER A 237 -2.92 9.14 -9.03
N GLY A 238 -2.21 9.38 -7.95
CA GLY A 238 -2.70 10.28 -6.90
C GLY A 238 -1.85 10.30 -5.67
N SER A 239 -2.44 10.79 -4.60
CA SER A 239 -1.84 10.92 -3.29
C SER A 239 -2.90 10.68 -2.20
N GLY A 240 -2.46 10.38 -1.00
CA GLY A 240 -3.38 10.15 0.10
C GLY A 240 -2.70 9.62 1.35
N GLU A 241 -3.52 9.13 2.24
CA GLU A 241 -3.10 8.70 3.57
C GLU A 241 -3.66 7.32 3.91
N VAL A 242 -2.87 6.57 4.68
CA VAL A 242 -3.27 5.31 5.32
C VAL A 242 -2.97 5.42 6.80
N ASN A 243 -3.98 5.29 7.64
CA ASN A 243 -3.79 5.18 9.07
C ASN A 243 -3.41 3.75 9.45
N LEU A 244 -2.23 3.56 10.02
CA LEU A 244 -1.70 2.24 10.37
C LEU A 244 -2.39 1.60 11.58
N VAL A 245 -3.11 2.39 12.39
CA VAL A 245 -3.80 1.91 13.60
C VAL A 245 -5.16 1.30 13.29
N ASP A 246 -5.94 1.93 12.41
CA ASP A 246 -7.31 1.52 12.10
C ASP A 246 -7.54 1.12 10.65
N TYR A 247 -6.50 1.27 9.77
CA TYR A 247 -6.53 0.96 8.33
C TYR A 247 -7.49 1.82 7.53
N GLY A 248 -7.81 2.98 8.07
CA GLY A 248 -8.50 4.02 7.35
C GLY A 248 -7.66 4.51 6.17
N ILE A 249 -8.33 4.70 5.03
CA ILE A 249 -7.70 5.27 3.83
C ILE A 249 -8.45 6.51 3.39
N ASP A 250 -7.69 7.47 2.86
CA ASP A 250 -8.23 8.68 2.23
C ASP A 250 -7.31 9.08 1.07
N TYR A 251 -7.63 8.65 -0.14
CA TYR A 251 -6.85 8.92 -1.36
C TYR A 251 -7.64 9.78 -2.33
N SER A 252 -6.99 10.81 -2.86
CA SER A 252 -7.43 11.56 -4.05
C SER A 252 -6.66 11.03 -5.25
N VAL A 253 -7.35 10.44 -6.20
CA VAL A 253 -6.76 9.81 -7.37
C VAL A 253 -7.44 10.28 -8.65
N THR A 254 -6.70 10.23 -9.75
CA THR A 254 -7.24 10.40 -11.09
C THR A 254 -7.09 9.13 -11.89
N ALA A 255 -8.14 8.76 -12.60
CA ALA A 255 -8.14 7.62 -13.49
C ALA A 255 -8.06 8.09 -14.95
N LYS A 256 -7.15 7.49 -15.72
CA LYS A 256 -6.98 7.73 -17.15
C LYS A 256 -7.07 6.45 -17.93
N LEU A 257 -7.94 6.40 -18.93
CA LEU A 257 -8.10 5.25 -19.81
C LEU A 257 -6.90 5.13 -20.76
N LYS A 258 -6.29 3.93 -20.85
CA LYS A 258 -5.15 3.65 -21.73
C LYS A 258 -5.55 3.38 -23.18
N SER A 259 -6.60 2.60 -23.39
CA SER A 259 -6.98 2.12 -24.71
C SER A 259 -8.49 2.18 -24.91
N LEU A 260 -8.90 2.84 -25.98
CA LEU A 260 -10.30 2.86 -26.43
C LEU A 260 -10.71 1.55 -27.12
N LEU A 261 -9.76 0.81 -27.72
CA LEU A 261 -10.05 -0.33 -28.57
C LEU A 261 -10.75 -1.49 -27.84
N LEU A 262 -10.51 -1.64 -26.55
CA LEU A 262 -11.10 -2.72 -25.73
C LEU A 262 -12.51 -2.41 -25.24
N ILE A 263 -12.90 -1.12 -25.15
CA ILE A 263 -14.15 -0.67 -24.53
C ILE A 263 -14.92 0.35 -25.38
N GLU A 264 -14.56 0.52 -26.65
CA GLU A 264 -15.11 1.59 -27.51
C GLU A 264 -16.64 1.54 -27.61
N ASN A 265 -17.24 0.36 -27.52
CA ASN A 265 -18.69 0.17 -27.62
C ASN A 265 -19.45 0.38 -26.30
N ASP A 266 -18.75 0.34 -25.15
CA ASP A 266 -19.38 0.39 -23.82
C ASP A 266 -19.38 1.78 -23.20
N LEU A 267 -18.66 2.75 -23.80
CA LEU A 267 -18.54 4.11 -23.27
C LEU A 267 -19.38 5.10 -24.04
N SER A 268 -20.09 5.96 -23.33
CA SER A 268 -20.69 7.15 -23.89
C SER A 268 -19.63 8.14 -24.40
N VAL A 269 -20.03 9.07 -25.26
CA VAL A 269 -19.13 10.13 -25.77
C VAL A 269 -18.57 10.97 -24.63
N ASP A 270 -19.39 11.27 -23.63
CA ASP A 270 -19.01 12.09 -22.48
C ASP A 270 -18.05 11.35 -21.54
N GLU A 271 -18.23 10.04 -21.35
CA GLU A 271 -17.27 9.21 -20.61
C GLU A 271 -15.91 9.16 -21.29
N LYS A 272 -15.88 9.06 -22.63
CA LYS A 272 -14.63 9.13 -23.40
C LYS A 272 -13.89 10.45 -23.17
N ILE A 273 -14.61 11.56 -23.11
CA ILE A 273 -14.01 12.87 -22.83
C ILE A 273 -13.42 12.89 -21.42
N ASP A 274 -14.20 12.49 -20.42
CA ASP A 274 -13.83 12.58 -19.02
C ASP A 274 -12.64 11.65 -18.65
N PHE A 275 -12.54 10.46 -19.24
CA PHE A 275 -11.50 9.49 -18.89
C PHE A 275 -10.31 9.42 -19.87
N VAL A 276 -10.46 9.91 -21.09
CA VAL A 276 -9.38 9.89 -22.10
C VAL A 276 -8.68 11.23 -22.21
N ASN A 277 -9.46 12.31 -22.35
CA ASN A 277 -8.92 13.65 -22.56
C ASN A 277 -8.69 14.39 -21.25
N GLU A 278 -9.55 14.12 -20.24
CA GLU A 278 -9.55 14.77 -18.95
C GLU A 278 -9.42 13.69 -17.88
N GLN A 279 -8.59 13.67 -17.01
CA GLN A 279 -8.51 12.71 -15.90
C GLN A 279 -9.63 13.01 -14.90
N PHE A 280 -10.54 12.07 -14.67
CA PHE A 280 -11.64 12.28 -13.73
C PHE A 280 -11.18 12.00 -12.29
N PRO A 281 -11.25 12.98 -11.38
CA PRO A 281 -10.84 12.82 -9.99
C PRO A 281 -11.84 12.01 -9.18
N VAL A 282 -11.33 11.04 -8.46
CA VAL A 282 -12.09 10.17 -7.55
C VAL A 282 -11.43 10.15 -6.19
N ARG A 283 -12.24 10.26 -5.14
CA ARG A 283 -11.79 10.07 -3.77
C ARG A 283 -12.12 8.69 -3.27
N ILE A 284 -11.11 7.96 -2.82
CA ILE A 284 -11.22 6.62 -2.26
C ILE A 284 -11.11 6.75 -0.75
N LYS A 285 -12.19 6.40 -0.03
CA LYS A 285 -12.25 6.47 1.43
C LYS A 285 -12.73 5.17 2.03
N GLY A 286 -12.61 5.06 3.35
CA GLY A 286 -13.06 3.91 4.12
C GLY A 286 -11.92 3.11 4.67
N PHE A 287 -11.99 1.79 4.57
CA PHE A 287 -10.92 0.90 5.03
C PHE A 287 -10.33 0.15 3.83
N ILE A 288 -9.08 -0.27 3.93
CA ILE A 288 -8.38 -0.98 2.84
C ILE A 288 -9.19 -2.17 2.32
N ASN A 289 -9.88 -2.90 3.21
CA ASN A 289 -10.67 -4.07 2.84
C ASN A 289 -12.13 -3.78 2.42
N SER A 290 -12.56 -2.53 2.54
CA SER A 290 -13.90 -2.09 2.17
C SER A 290 -13.89 -0.62 1.74
N PRO A 291 -13.14 -0.29 0.69
CA PRO A 291 -13.08 1.09 0.18
C PRO A 291 -14.39 1.46 -0.49
N PHE A 292 -14.71 2.75 -0.46
CA PHE A 292 -15.78 3.32 -1.25
C PHE A 292 -15.25 4.47 -2.11
N PHE A 293 -15.78 4.56 -3.32
CA PHE A 293 -15.35 5.49 -4.35
C PHE A 293 -16.42 6.57 -4.53
N ARG A 294 -15.99 7.82 -4.59
CA ARG A 294 -16.88 8.96 -4.84
C ARG A 294 -16.17 10.02 -5.68
N PRO A 295 -16.91 10.91 -6.38
CA PRO A 295 -16.27 12.04 -7.07
C PRO A 295 -15.50 12.90 -6.07
N ASP A 296 -14.29 13.28 -6.42
CA ASP A 296 -13.52 14.27 -5.64
C ASP A 296 -13.94 15.67 -6.05
N ILE A 297 -14.96 16.21 -5.36
CA ILE A 297 -15.56 17.49 -5.72
C ILE A 297 -14.55 18.64 -5.56
N GLU A 298 -13.69 18.56 -4.57
CA GLU A 298 -12.68 19.58 -4.31
C GLU A 298 -11.64 19.63 -5.45
N GLU A 299 -11.13 18.48 -5.83
CA GLU A 299 -10.16 18.34 -6.91
C GLU A 299 -10.79 18.69 -8.28
N ILE A 300 -12.02 18.25 -8.55
CA ILE A 300 -12.76 18.64 -9.76
C ILE A 300 -12.85 20.17 -9.85
N PHE A 301 -13.25 20.83 -8.77
CA PHE A 301 -13.39 22.29 -8.75
C PHE A 301 -12.02 22.97 -8.95
N ARG A 302 -10.96 22.48 -8.32
CA ARG A 302 -9.60 22.98 -8.51
C ARG A 302 -9.16 22.91 -9.97
N LEU A 303 -9.35 21.77 -10.61
CA LEU A 303 -9.01 21.58 -12.03
C LEU A 303 -9.82 22.48 -12.95
N GLU A 304 -11.10 22.73 -12.70
CA GLU A 304 -11.92 23.65 -13.49
C GLU A 304 -11.45 25.11 -13.37
N VAL A 305 -11.05 25.53 -12.17
CA VAL A 305 -10.47 26.87 -11.93
C VAL A 305 -9.14 27.01 -12.69
N ASP A 306 -8.24 26.03 -12.58
CA ASP A 306 -6.96 26.03 -13.26
C ASP A 306 -7.11 26.10 -14.79
N LYS A 307 -8.02 25.31 -15.38
CA LYS A 307 -8.36 25.38 -16.81
C LYS A 307 -8.86 26.77 -17.21
N THR A 308 -9.66 27.40 -16.38
CA THR A 308 -10.19 28.74 -16.63
C THR A 308 -9.06 29.79 -16.62
N ILE A 309 -8.16 29.70 -15.65
CA ILE A 309 -6.98 30.57 -15.56
C ILE A 309 -6.07 30.39 -16.78
N GLN A 310 -5.77 29.15 -17.17
CA GLN A 310 -4.96 28.86 -18.34
C GLN A 310 -5.57 29.38 -19.64
N ARG A 311 -6.88 29.19 -19.85
CA ARG A 311 -7.59 29.74 -21.02
C ARG A 311 -7.49 31.28 -21.09
N ARG A 312 -7.64 31.95 -19.94
CA ARG A 312 -7.49 33.42 -19.87
C ARG A 312 -6.05 33.85 -20.15
N ALA A 313 -5.05 33.17 -19.61
CA ALA A 313 -3.65 33.46 -19.86
C ALA A 313 -3.31 33.31 -21.35
N GLN A 314 -3.71 32.22 -21.99
CA GLN A 314 -3.51 32.01 -23.44
C GLN A 314 -4.22 33.06 -24.30
N PHE A 315 -5.42 33.48 -23.92
CA PHE A 315 -6.15 34.55 -24.60
C PHE A 315 -5.42 35.91 -24.51
N LEU A 316 -4.89 36.23 -23.34
CA LEU A 316 -4.10 37.46 -23.14
C LEU A 316 -2.80 37.43 -23.95
N GLU A 317 -2.08 36.32 -23.92
CA GLU A 317 -0.86 36.13 -24.66
C GLU A 317 -1.08 36.29 -26.18
N LYS A 318 -2.12 35.64 -26.73
CA LYS A 318 -2.52 35.75 -28.12
C LYS A 318 -2.86 37.21 -28.54
N ASN A 319 -3.49 37.96 -27.63
CA ASN A 319 -3.83 39.37 -27.87
C ASN A 319 -2.57 40.28 -27.80
N LEU A 320 -1.64 39.99 -26.91
CA LEU A 320 -0.37 40.70 -26.83
C LEU A 320 0.49 40.47 -28.09
N GLN A 321 0.57 39.25 -28.56
CA GLN A 321 1.24 38.90 -29.81
C GLN A 321 0.62 39.62 -31.03
N LYS A 322 -0.71 39.64 -31.12
CA LYS A 322 -1.37 40.41 -32.20
C LYS A 322 -1.07 41.90 -32.15
N ARG A 323 -1.01 42.48 -30.97
CA ARG A 323 -0.67 43.92 -30.81
C ARG A 323 0.78 44.22 -31.20
N SER A 324 1.71 43.34 -30.85
CA SER A 324 3.10 43.48 -31.23
C SER A 324 3.33 43.35 -32.75
N PHE A 325 2.61 42.45 -33.41
CA PHE A 325 2.65 42.31 -34.87
C PHE A 325 2.05 43.50 -35.59
N ASN A 326 0.93 44.08 -35.12
CA ASN A 326 0.33 45.27 -35.74
C ASN A 326 1.17 46.55 -35.53
N ASN A 327 2.03 46.61 -34.54
CA ASN A 327 2.95 47.72 -34.32
C ASN A 327 4.24 47.62 -35.15
N LEU A 328 4.50 46.50 -35.82
CA LEU A 328 5.68 46.25 -36.65
C LEU A 328 5.41 46.44 -38.16
N THR A 329 4.15 46.64 -38.58
CA THR A 329 3.80 46.99 -39.96
C THR A 329 3.69 48.51 -40.08
N PRO A 330 4.62 49.19 -40.76
CA PRO A 330 4.51 50.63 -41.00
C PRO A 330 3.28 50.92 -41.91
N PRO A 331 2.61 52.09 -41.71
CA PRO A 331 1.51 52.45 -42.61
C PRO A 331 2.10 52.70 -44.01
N GLN A 332 1.45 52.12 -45.03
CA GLN A 332 1.72 52.38 -46.45
C GLN A 332 1.27 53.79 -46.83
#